data_b03dc71a638fb44c7e90a70a17b44589
#
_entry.id   b03dc71a638fb44c7e90a70a17b44589
#
_cell.length_a   1.000
_cell.length_b   1.000
_cell.length_c   1.000
_cell.angle_alpha   90.00
_cell.angle_beta   90.00
_cell.angle_gamma   90.00
#
_symmetry.space_group_name_H-M   'P 1'
#
loop_
_entity.id
_entity.type
_entity.pdbx_description
1 polymer ?
#
loop_
_entity_poly.entity_id
_entity_poly.type
_entity_poly.pdbx_seq_one_letter_code
_entity_poly.pdbx_strand_id
1 'polypeptide(L)'
;MSAAEMLIGLYFEALNIDPGKPRDDDRDRFILSKGHCSIGLYSALALRGYFPIDELKTFDAIDSRLQGHPDMDVLPGLDMSTGSLGQGLSPGLGMALAARLKNQDFHAWVMVGDGDSQEGQIWEAAFVAARYGLDNLTAILDWNGLQQYSWATDKGYGENDRLAPQDNPAERWRSFGWHTIDVDGHDFEAVLAAFNQAKTHVGQPTIVIAKTVKGKGISYMEND
;
A
#
# COMPACT_ATOMS: atom_id res chain seq x y z
N MET A 1 -0.73 -14.11 2.89
CA MET A 1 -0.83 -12.85 3.63
C MET A 1 0.39 -11.95 3.36
N SER A 2 0.61 -11.64 2.08
CA SER A 2 1.81 -10.92 1.61
C SER A 2 2.09 -9.58 2.29
N ALA A 3 1.06 -8.88 2.75
CA ALA A 3 1.18 -7.52 3.28
C ALA A 3 1.25 -7.43 4.82
N ALA A 4 1.35 -8.54 5.54
CA ALA A 4 1.21 -8.54 7.00
C ALA A 4 2.35 -7.76 7.69
N GLU A 5 3.59 -8.06 7.35
CA GLU A 5 4.78 -7.42 7.93
C GLU A 5 4.78 -5.91 7.63
N MET A 6 4.41 -5.53 6.41
CA MET A 6 4.34 -4.13 5.99
C MET A 6 3.25 -3.37 6.75
N LEU A 7 2.04 -3.94 6.89
CA LEU A 7 0.95 -3.29 7.63
C LEU A 7 1.26 -3.15 9.11
N ILE A 8 1.86 -4.18 9.72
CA ILE A 8 2.28 -4.11 11.13
C ILE A 8 3.40 -3.07 11.29
N GLY A 9 4.42 -3.11 10.43
CA GLY A 9 5.50 -2.12 10.45
C GLY A 9 5.00 -0.69 10.31
N LEU A 10 4.01 -0.45 9.43
CA LEU A 10 3.38 0.86 9.29
C LEU A 10 2.64 1.29 10.56
N TYR A 11 1.67 0.50 11.01
CA TYR A 11 0.76 0.92 12.08
C TYR A 11 1.38 0.94 13.48
N PHE A 12 2.48 0.22 13.71
CA PHE A 12 3.11 0.12 15.02
C PHE A 12 4.42 0.89 15.15
N GLU A 13 5.11 1.18 14.01
CA GLU A 13 6.43 1.80 14.05
C GLU A 13 6.55 3.05 13.16
N ALA A 14 6.05 3.02 11.92
CA ALA A 14 6.35 4.08 10.96
C ALA A 14 5.37 5.26 11.02
N LEU A 15 4.06 4.99 11.19
CA LEU A 15 3.02 6.02 11.16
C LEU A 15 2.95 6.79 12.48
N ASN A 16 2.93 8.12 12.37
CA ASN A 16 2.56 8.99 13.48
C ASN A 16 1.04 9.07 13.58
N ILE A 17 0.43 8.21 14.39
CA ILE A 17 -1.02 8.06 14.56
C ILE A 17 -1.41 7.83 16.01
N ASP A 18 -2.59 8.32 16.38
CA ASP A 18 -3.22 8.08 17.68
C ASP A 18 -4.65 7.53 17.46
N PRO A 19 -4.94 6.27 17.82
CA PRO A 19 -6.29 5.72 17.71
C PRO A 19 -7.37 6.49 18.46
N GLY A 20 -6.98 7.19 19.55
CA GLY A 20 -7.87 8.08 20.31
C GLY A 20 -8.23 9.37 19.55
N LYS A 21 -7.48 9.70 18.49
CA LYS A 21 -7.68 10.89 17.64
C LYS A 21 -7.64 10.53 16.16
N PRO A 22 -8.56 9.67 15.69
CA PRO A 22 -8.50 9.13 14.33
C PRO A 22 -8.64 10.17 13.21
N ARG A 23 -9.07 11.39 13.54
CA ARG A 23 -9.26 12.52 12.62
C ARG A 23 -8.28 13.67 12.87
N ASP A 24 -7.20 13.43 13.60
CA ASP A 24 -6.16 14.45 13.82
C ASP A 24 -5.61 14.94 12.47
N ASP A 25 -5.53 16.25 12.30
CA ASP A 25 -5.08 16.85 11.05
C ASP A 25 -3.58 16.65 10.78
N ASP A 26 -2.79 16.47 11.83
CA ASP A 26 -1.33 16.34 11.77
C ASP A 26 -0.85 14.89 11.79
N ARG A 27 -1.76 13.89 11.85
CA ARG A 27 -1.38 12.48 11.76
C ARG A 27 -0.91 12.12 10.35
N ASP A 28 -0.06 11.12 10.24
CA ASP A 28 0.27 10.50 8.95
C ASP A 28 -0.98 9.91 8.28
N ARG A 29 -0.94 9.78 6.96
CA ARG A 29 -2.03 9.22 6.14
C ARG A 29 -1.60 7.89 5.54
N PHE A 30 -2.52 6.93 5.53
CA PHE A 30 -2.30 5.65 4.88
C PHE A 30 -3.46 5.27 3.97
N ILE A 31 -3.15 4.94 2.72
CA ILE A 31 -4.11 4.46 1.73
C ILE A 31 -3.74 3.04 1.30
N LEU A 32 -4.66 2.11 1.48
CA LEU A 32 -4.56 0.77 0.92
C LEU A 32 -5.14 0.79 -0.51
N SER A 33 -4.33 1.11 -1.53
CA SER A 33 -4.78 1.18 -2.93
C SER A 33 -5.31 -0.16 -3.44
N LYS A 34 -4.65 -1.27 -3.10
CA LYS A 34 -5.12 -2.64 -3.28
C LYS A 34 -6.22 -3.00 -2.27
N GLY A 35 -7.38 -2.37 -2.37
CA GLY A 35 -8.46 -2.44 -1.38
C GLY A 35 -8.93 -3.85 -1.02
N HIS A 36 -8.75 -4.83 -1.91
CA HIS A 36 -9.04 -6.25 -1.66
C HIS A 36 -8.20 -6.89 -0.54
N CYS A 37 -7.17 -6.20 -0.03
CA CYS A 37 -6.39 -6.62 1.15
C CYS A 37 -6.98 -6.07 2.47
N SER A 38 -8.24 -5.64 2.47
CA SER A 38 -8.93 -4.97 3.58
C SER A 38 -8.85 -5.72 4.90
N ILE A 39 -8.96 -7.05 4.92
CA ILE A 39 -8.88 -7.84 6.17
C ILE A 39 -7.52 -7.66 6.87
N GLY A 40 -6.43 -7.53 6.13
CA GLY A 40 -5.12 -7.23 6.70
C GLY A 40 -5.09 -5.86 7.36
N LEU A 41 -5.64 -4.85 6.69
CA LEU A 41 -5.76 -3.49 7.21
C LEU A 41 -6.65 -3.44 8.45
N TYR A 42 -7.82 -4.09 8.41
CA TYR A 42 -8.72 -4.14 9.56
C TYR A 42 -8.06 -4.83 10.77
N SER A 43 -7.29 -5.89 10.53
CA SER A 43 -6.53 -6.55 11.59
C SER A 43 -5.52 -5.61 12.23
N ALA A 44 -4.77 -4.84 11.44
CA ALA A 44 -3.82 -3.85 11.95
C ALA A 44 -4.52 -2.73 12.74
N LEU A 45 -5.65 -2.20 12.23
CA LEU A 45 -6.45 -1.18 12.90
C LEU A 45 -7.03 -1.67 14.24
N ALA A 46 -7.61 -2.89 14.27
CA ALA A 46 -8.15 -3.48 15.49
C ALA A 46 -7.07 -3.70 16.54
N LEU A 47 -5.91 -4.28 16.15
CA LEU A 47 -4.77 -4.49 17.03
C LEU A 47 -4.19 -3.16 17.53
N ARG A 48 -4.22 -2.10 16.72
CA ARG A 48 -3.79 -0.76 17.11
C ARG A 48 -4.77 -0.06 18.04
N GLY A 49 -6.03 -0.53 18.12
CA GLY A 49 -7.04 -0.03 19.05
C GLY A 49 -8.06 0.93 18.45
N TYR A 50 -8.21 0.98 17.12
CA TYR A 50 -9.24 1.80 16.47
C TYR A 50 -10.66 1.27 16.69
N PHE A 51 -10.81 -0.05 16.88
CA PHE A 51 -12.06 -0.71 17.19
C PHE A 51 -11.80 -2.08 17.88
N PRO A 52 -12.82 -2.69 18.51
CA PRO A 52 -12.65 -3.96 19.22
C PRO A 52 -12.22 -5.11 18.30
N ILE A 53 -11.25 -5.92 18.73
CA ILE A 53 -10.74 -7.08 17.99
C ILE A 53 -11.87 -8.08 17.65
N ASP A 54 -12.84 -8.26 18.56
CA ASP A 54 -13.95 -9.19 18.33
C ASP A 54 -14.81 -8.82 17.11
N GLU A 55 -14.81 -7.56 16.69
CA GLU A 55 -15.51 -7.10 15.51
C GLU A 55 -14.95 -7.71 14.21
N LEU A 56 -13.69 -8.14 14.19
CA LEU A 56 -13.11 -8.84 13.05
C LEU A 56 -13.90 -10.10 12.64
N LYS A 57 -14.64 -10.70 13.57
CA LYS A 57 -15.52 -11.87 13.32
C LYS A 57 -16.69 -11.54 12.39
N THR A 58 -17.01 -10.27 12.21
CA THR A 58 -18.10 -9.80 11.35
C THR A 58 -17.63 -9.45 9.92
N PHE A 59 -16.36 -9.73 9.59
CA PHE A 59 -15.81 -9.41 8.28
C PHE A 59 -16.71 -9.94 7.16
N ASP A 60 -17.05 -9.05 6.22
CA ASP A 60 -17.87 -9.32 5.03
C ASP A 60 -19.29 -9.85 5.33
N ALA A 61 -19.76 -9.73 6.56
CA ALA A 61 -21.15 -10.04 6.90
C ALA A 61 -22.08 -8.87 6.51
N ILE A 62 -23.38 -9.18 6.30
CA ILE A 62 -24.41 -8.15 6.12
C ILE A 62 -24.42 -7.22 7.34
N ASP A 63 -24.53 -5.92 7.11
CA ASP A 63 -24.53 -4.87 8.14
C ASP A 63 -23.21 -4.67 8.89
N SER A 64 -22.14 -5.42 8.58
CA SER A 64 -20.81 -5.13 9.10
C SER A 64 -20.21 -3.91 8.41
N ARG A 65 -19.51 -3.08 9.17
CA ARG A 65 -18.68 -2.01 8.59
C ARG A 65 -17.32 -2.50 8.07
N LEU A 66 -16.98 -3.76 8.31
CA LEU A 66 -15.76 -4.42 7.83
C LEU A 66 -16.05 -5.16 6.52
N GLN A 67 -16.25 -4.41 5.45
CA GLN A 67 -16.57 -4.96 4.14
C GLN A 67 -15.33 -5.46 3.39
N GLY A 68 -15.52 -6.23 2.31
CA GLY A 68 -14.44 -6.73 1.45
C GLY A 68 -13.50 -5.64 0.90
N HIS A 69 -13.98 -4.40 0.84
CA HIS A 69 -13.17 -3.20 0.52
C HIS A 69 -13.36 -2.12 1.59
N PRO A 70 -12.31 -1.33 1.93
CA PRO A 70 -12.40 -0.33 2.99
C PRO A 70 -13.34 0.82 2.61
N ASP A 71 -14.16 1.24 3.56
CA ASP A 71 -15.01 2.43 3.46
C ASP A 71 -14.68 3.42 4.59
N MET A 72 -14.15 4.58 4.23
CA MET A 72 -13.71 5.63 5.17
C MET A 72 -14.86 6.32 5.91
N ASP A 73 -16.08 6.24 5.38
CA ASP A 73 -17.23 6.90 5.99
C ASP A 73 -17.76 6.13 7.22
N VAL A 74 -17.48 4.82 7.28
CA VAL A 74 -18.01 3.95 8.34
C VAL A 74 -16.95 3.46 9.33
N LEU A 75 -15.66 3.51 8.99
CA LEU A 75 -14.60 2.99 9.84
C LEU A 75 -13.56 4.07 10.18
N PRO A 76 -13.31 4.37 11.48
CA PRO A 76 -12.30 5.34 11.88
C PRO A 76 -10.89 4.84 11.54
N GLY A 77 -9.99 5.78 11.21
CA GLY A 77 -8.59 5.48 10.89
C GLY A 77 -8.33 5.16 9.42
N LEU A 78 -9.37 5.14 8.59
CA LEU A 78 -9.24 5.06 7.14
C LEU A 78 -9.16 6.47 6.53
N ASP A 79 -8.31 6.63 5.53
CA ASP A 79 -8.10 7.90 4.81
C ASP A 79 -8.78 7.94 3.44
N MET A 80 -9.18 6.77 2.92
CA MET A 80 -9.83 6.64 1.62
C MET A 80 -10.63 5.34 1.54
N SER A 81 -11.82 5.40 0.94
CA SER A 81 -12.54 4.23 0.44
C SER A 81 -11.86 3.73 -0.83
N THR A 82 -11.47 2.45 -0.89
CA THR A 82 -10.71 1.87 -2.01
C THR A 82 -11.32 0.57 -2.50
N GLY A 83 -10.91 0.11 -3.66
CA GLY A 83 -11.39 -1.11 -4.31
C GLY A 83 -11.12 -1.10 -5.81
N SER A 84 -11.35 0.03 -6.47
CA SER A 84 -10.93 0.22 -7.86
C SER A 84 -9.41 0.37 -7.94
N LEU A 85 -8.76 -0.53 -8.69
CA LEU A 85 -7.29 -0.55 -8.81
C LEU A 85 -6.76 0.75 -9.44
N GLY A 86 -5.56 1.12 -9.06
CA GLY A 86 -4.87 2.32 -9.55
C GLY A 86 -5.33 3.64 -8.91
N GLN A 87 -6.41 3.64 -8.13
CA GLN A 87 -7.02 4.87 -7.65
C GLN A 87 -6.37 5.46 -6.39
N GLY A 88 -5.55 4.68 -5.65
CA GLY A 88 -5.06 5.11 -4.33
C GLY A 88 -3.89 6.08 -4.39
N LEU A 89 -3.01 6.01 -5.38
CA LEU A 89 -1.80 6.84 -5.42
C LEU A 89 -2.11 8.33 -5.65
N SER A 90 -3.10 8.65 -6.48
CA SER A 90 -3.49 10.04 -6.77
C SER A 90 -4.03 10.79 -5.55
N PRO A 91 -4.94 10.23 -4.72
CA PRO A 91 -5.30 10.86 -3.44
C PRO A 91 -4.13 10.99 -2.46
N GLY A 92 -3.25 10.00 -2.37
CA GLY A 92 -2.04 10.09 -1.55
C GLY A 92 -1.13 11.25 -1.99
N LEU A 93 -0.94 11.41 -3.29
CA LEU A 93 -0.28 12.57 -3.89
C LEU A 93 -0.97 13.87 -3.48
N GLY A 94 -2.30 13.93 -3.57
CA GLY A 94 -3.09 15.11 -3.18
C GLY A 94 -2.93 15.44 -1.70
N MET A 95 -2.90 14.43 -0.82
CA MET A 95 -2.66 14.61 0.63
C MET A 95 -1.25 15.15 0.90
N ALA A 96 -0.22 14.60 0.25
CA ALA A 96 1.16 15.08 0.38
C ALA A 96 1.33 16.52 -0.09
N LEU A 97 0.69 16.93 -1.19
CA LEU A 97 0.63 18.31 -1.65
C LEU A 97 -0.10 19.21 -0.67
N ALA A 98 -1.23 18.75 -0.13
CA ALA A 98 -2.02 19.50 0.84
C ALA A 98 -1.23 19.76 2.13
N ALA A 99 -0.46 18.77 2.61
CA ALA A 99 0.44 18.95 3.76
C ALA A 99 1.40 20.12 3.54
N ARG A 100 2.09 20.16 2.39
CA ARG A 100 3.00 21.26 2.05
C ARG A 100 2.30 22.62 1.95
N LEU A 101 1.13 22.65 1.32
CA LEU A 101 0.36 23.90 1.18
C LEU A 101 -0.12 24.46 2.52
N LYS A 102 -0.41 23.58 3.47
CA LYS A 102 -0.89 23.95 4.81
C LYS A 102 0.23 24.08 5.85
N ASN A 103 1.50 23.84 5.47
CA ASN A 103 2.65 23.73 6.37
C ASN A 103 2.41 22.70 7.50
N GLN A 104 1.82 21.56 7.14
CA GLN A 104 1.66 20.38 8.01
C GLN A 104 2.80 19.40 7.75
N ASP A 105 3.25 18.72 8.79
CA ASP A 105 4.42 17.82 8.73
C ASP A 105 4.00 16.35 8.76
N PHE A 106 2.95 15.98 8.04
CA PHE A 106 2.55 14.59 7.92
C PHE A 106 3.08 13.94 6.64
N HIS A 107 3.30 12.64 6.72
CA HIS A 107 3.71 11.79 5.62
C HIS A 107 2.51 11.01 5.06
N ALA A 108 2.40 10.92 3.76
CA ALA A 108 1.40 10.09 3.08
C ALA A 108 2.02 8.77 2.61
N TRP A 109 1.40 7.67 2.99
CA TRP A 109 1.80 6.31 2.62
C TRP A 109 0.72 5.66 1.78
N VAL A 110 1.10 5.00 0.69
CA VAL A 110 0.17 4.33 -0.22
C VAL A 110 0.65 2.92 -0.53
N MET A 111 -0.13 1.90 -0.16
CA MET A 111 0.20 0.52 -0.52
C MET A 111 -0.49 0.13 -1.82
N VAL A 112 0.31 -0.18 -2.83
CA VAL A 112 -0.12 -0.65 -4.15
C VAL A 112 0.25 -2.12 -4.34
N GLY A 113 -0.45 -2.81 -5.24
CA GLY A 113 -0.09 -4.15 -5.68
C GLY A 113 0.52 -4.14 -7.09
N ASP A 114 1.06 -5.28 -7.51
CA ASP A 114 1.60 -5.44 -8.87
C ASP A 114 0.52 -5.24 -9.95
N GLY A 115 -0.67 -5.82 -9.80
CA GLY A 115 -1.80 -5.57 -10.69
C GLY A 115 -2.32 -4.13 -10.62
N ASP A 116 -2.39 -3.55 -9.43
CA ASP A 116 -2.73 -2.16 -9.17
C ASP A 116 -1.76 -1.20 -9.90
N SER A 117 -0.47 -1.52 -9.89
CA SER A 117 0.57 -0.73 -10.54
C SER A 117 0.59 -0.84 -12.07
N GLN A 118 -0.28 -1.63 -12.69
CA GLN A 118 -0.47 -1.66 -14.15
C GLN A 118 -1.48 -0.62 -14.64
N GLU A 119 -2.28 -0.06 -13.76
CA GLU A 119 -3.23 0.99 -14.11
C GLU A 119 -2.50 2.29 -14.50
N GLY A 120 -2.94 2.91 -15.61
CA GLY A 120 -2.32 4.14 -16.14
C GLY A 120 -2.26 5.27 -15.13
N GLN A 121 -3.28 5.40 -14.29
CA GLN A 121 -3.38 6.44 -13.28
C GLN A 121 -2.26 6.40 -12.23
N ILE A 122 -1.70 5.22 -11.93
CA ILE A 122 -0.51 5.12 -11.05
C ILE A 122 0.66 5.90 -11.67
N TRP A 123 0.89 5.77 -12.97
CA TRP A 123 2.00 6.41 -13.67
C TRP A 123 1.78 7.90 -13.87
N GLU A 124 0.52 8.33 -14.09
CA GLU A 124 0.16 9.75 -14.09
C GLU A 124 0.46 10.39 -12.72
N ALA A 125 0.05 9.76 -11.63
CA ALA A 125 0.35 10.22 -10.28
C ALA A 125 1.86 10.18 -9.98
N ALA A 126 2.56 9.13 -10.39
CA ALA A 126 4.00 8.99 -10.20
C ALA A 126 4.77 10.14 -10.88
N PHE A 127 4.41 10.50 -12.10
CA PHE A 127 5.01 11.63 -12.82
C PHE A 127 4.81 12.95 -12.06
N VAL A 128 3.59 13.21 -11.60
CA VAL A 128 3.27 14.45 -10.88
C VAL A 128 3.99 14.52 -9.53
N ALA A 129 4.05 13.40 -8.77
CA ALA A 129 4.75 13.33 -7.50
C ALA A 129 6.25 13.67 -7.64
N ALA A 130 6.90 13.10 -8.64
CA ALA A 130 8.31 13.38 -8.94
C ALA A 130 8.52 14.84 -9.38
N ARG A 131 7.62 15.39 -10.22
CA ARG A 131 7.67 16.78 -10.65
C ARG A 131 7.65 17.77 -9.50
N TYR A 132 6.89 17.48 -8.45
CA TYR A 132 6.82 18.32 -7.25
C TYR A 132 7.85 17.94 -6.18
N GLY A 133 8.67 16.90 -6.41
CA GLY A 133 9.66 16.41 -5.47
C GLY A 133 9.03 16.05 -4.11
N LEU A 134 7.93 15.29 -4.09
CA LEU A 134 7.15 15.01 -2.88
C LEU A 134 7.86 13.98 -2.00
N ASP A 135 8.81 14.41 -1.20
CA ASP A 135 9.55 13.58 -0.26
C ASP A 135 8.72 13.15 0.97
N ASN A 136 7.55 13.75 1.16
CA ASN A 136 6.54 13.33 2.13
C ASN A 136 5.49 12.35 1.54
N LEU A 137 5.81 11.70 0.42
CA LEU A 137 5.00 10.64 -0.19
C LEU A 137 5.84 9.38 -0.36
N THR A 138 5.40 8.29 0.26
CA THR A 138 5.97 6.96 0.07
C THR A 138 4.92 6.00 -0.46
N ALA A 139 5.20 5.36 -1.58
CA ALA A 139 4.46 4.20 -2.05
C ALA A 139 5.15 2.91 -1.58
N ILE A 140 4.36 1.86 -1.34
CA ILE A 140 4.83 0.52 -1.01
C ILE A 140 4.24 -0.43 -2.03
N LEU A 141 5.08 -1.08 -2.82
CA LEU A 141 4.65 -2.08 -3.79
C LEU A 141 4.73 -3.46 -3.16
N ASP A 142 3.57 -4.09 -2.91
CA ASP A 142 3.49 -5.51 -2.55
C ASP A 142 3.71 -6.34 -3.81
N TRP A 143 4.98 -6.68 -4.07
CA TRP A 143 5.43 -7.39 -5.26
C TRP A 143 5.40 -8.90 -5.03
N ASN A 144 4.20 -9.51 -5.17
CA ASN A 144 4.01 -10.94 -4.96
C ASN A 144 3.91 -11.77 -6.26
N GLY A 145 3.95 -11.13 -7.43
CA GLY A 145 3.91 -11.78 -8.74
C GLY A 145 2.55 -12.34 -9.13
N LEU A 146 1.49 -12.08 -8.34
CA LEU A 146 0.14 -12.57 -8.61
C LEU A 146 -0.81 -11.41 -8.84
N GLN A 147 -1.58 -11.51 -9.91
CA GLN A 147 -2.58 -10.56 -10.34
C GLN A 147 -3.86 -11.30 -10.68
N GLN A 148 -4.98 -10.60 -10.69
CA GLN A 148 -6.25 -11.17 -11.12
C GLN A 148 -6.24 -11.54 -12.60
N TYR A 149 -5.48 -10.84 -13.43
CA TYR A 149 -5.13 -11.26 -14.77
C TYR A 149 -4.01 -12.28 -14.70
N SER A 150 -4.32 -13.50 -15.04
CA SER A 150 -3.33 -14.51 -15.33
C SER A 150 -2.79 -14.27 -16.75
N TRP A 151 -1.54 -13.95 -16.88
CA TRP A 151 -0.80 -14.06 -18.15
C TRP A 151 -0.54 -15.53 -18.48
N ALA A 152 -1.42 -16.36 -18.07
CA ALA A 152 -1.26 -17.78 -18.01
C ALA A 152 -1.44 -18.38 -19.41
N THR A 153 -0.93 -19.28 -19.61
CA THR A 153 -0.13 -20.21 -20.16
C THR A 153 -0.61 -21.64 -20.33
N ASP A 154 -1.41 -22.11 -19.48
CA ASP A 154 -1.97 -23.44 -19.45
C ASP A 154 -3.13 -23.64 -20.45
N LYS A 155 -3.51 -22.62 -21.19
CA LYS A 155 -4.62 -22.64 -22.18
C LYS A 155 -4.21 -22.25 -23.59
N GLY A 156 -2.97 -22.52 -24.00
CA GLY A 156 -2.56 -22.36 -25.38
C GLY A 156 -1.85 -21.06 -25.74
N TYR A 157 -1.48 -20.27 -24.77
CA TYR A 157 -0.56 -19.16 -24.97
C TYR A 157 0.89 -19.65 -24.96
N GLY A 158 1.73 -19.13 -25.83
CA GLY A 158 3.15 -19.49 -25.91
C GLY A 158 3.95 -19.00 -24.70
N GLU A 159 5.12 -19.57 -24.50
CA GLU A 159 6.02 -19.19 -23.39
C GLU A 159 6.35 -17.68 -23.38
N ASN A 160 6.40 -17.04 -24.53
CA ASN A 160 6.67 -15.61 -24.70
C ASN A 160 5.48 -14.72 -24.32
N ASP A 161 4.26 -15.26 -24.23
CA ASP A 161 3.06 -14.53 -23.82
C ASP A 161 2.95 -14.37 -22.30
N ARG A 162 3.92 -14.95 -21.58
CA ARG A 162 4.00 -14.94 -20.10
C ARG A 162 4.77 -13.77 -19.52
N LEU A 163 5.38 -12.93 -20.35
CA LEU A 163 6.17 -11.82 -19.86
C LEU A 163 5.24 -10.81 -19.15
N ALA A 164 5.31 -10.82 -17.82
CA ALA A 164 4.70 -9.77 -17.04
C ALA A 164 5.26 -8.42 -17.54
N PRO A 165 4.40 -7.41 -17.80
CA PRO A 165 4.87 -6.12 -18.30
C PRO A 165 5.83 -5.39 -17.35
N GLN A 166 6.17 -5.99 -16.22
CA GLN A 166 6.97 -5.41 -15.15
C GLN A 166 8.10 -6.33 -14.71
N ASP A 167 9.06 -6.57 -15.60
CA ASP A 167 10.22 -7.41 -15.26
C ASP A 167 11.13 -6.76 -14.23
N ASN A 168 11.17 -5.42 -14.16
CA ASN A 168 11.95 -4.67 -13.18
C ASN A 168 11.18 -3.43 -12.71
N PRO A 169 10.37 -3.56 -11.65
CA PRO A 169 9.61 -2.43 -11.12
C PRO A 169 10.51 -1.28 -10.65
N ALA A 170 11.69 -1.57 -10.09
CA ALA A 170 12.62 -0.55 -9.61
C ALA A 170 13.09 0.37 -10.75
N GLU A 171 13.46 -0.19 -11.91
CA GLU A 171 13.86 0.62 -13.06
C GLU A 171 12.73 1.49 -13.57
N ARG A 172 11.52 0.93 -13.62
CA ARG A 172 10.34 1.67 -14.07
C ARG A 172 10.05 2.86 -13.15
N TRP A 173 9.97 2.65 -11.84
CA TRP A 173 9.74 3.74 -10.88
C TRP A 173 10.88 4.77 -10.90
N ARG A 174 12.12 4.30 -11.04
CA ARG A 174 13.29 5.17 -11.16
C ARG A 174 13.23 6.04 -12.41
N SER A 175 12.71 5.51 -13.52
CA SER A 175 12.53 6.29 -14.76
C SER A 175 11.49 7.40 -14.63
N PHE A 176 10.55 7.28 -13.67
CA PHE A 176 9.60 8.33 -13.30
C PHE A 176 10.14 9.31 -12.25
N GLY A 177 11.41 9.18 -11.85
CA GLY A 177 12.06 10.11 -10.91
C GLY A 177 11.81 9.79 -9.43
N TRP A 178 11.46 8.55 -9.11
CA TRP A 178 11.28 8.09 -7.73
C TRP A 178 12.56 7.49 -7.16
N HIS A 179 12.81 7.74 -5.88
CA HIS A 179 13.76 6.95 -5.11
C HIS A 179 13.20 5.55 -4.89
N THR A 180 14.03 4.51 -5.11
CA THR A 180 13.58 3.11 -5.02
C THR A 180 14.37 2.35 -3.97
N ILE A 181 13.66 1.61 -3.13
CA ILE A 181 14.21 0.73 -2.09
C ILE A 181 13.65 -0.67 -2.33
N ASP A 182 14.52 -1.62 -2.62
CA ASP A 182 14.14 -3.03 -2.77
C ASP A 182 14.31 -3.76 -1.43
N VAL A 183 13.32 -4.56 -1.02
CA VAL A 183 13.34 -5.25 0.27
C VAL A 183 12.67 -6.63 0.18
N ASP A 184 13.15 -7.59 0.97
CA ASP A 184 12.38 -8.78 1.30
C ASP A 184 11.20 -8.37 2.19
N GLY A 185 9.98 -8.43 1.66
CA GLY A 185 8.77 -8.01 2.38
C GLY A 185 8.39 -8.92 3.56
N HIS A 186 9.08 -10.04 3.74
CA HIS A 186 8.93 -10.96 4.87
C HIS A 186 10.07 -10.86 5.91
N ASP A 187 11.07 -10.03 5.66
CA ASP A 187 12.06 -9.64 6.67
C ASP A 187 11.60 -8.35 7.36
N PHE A 188 11.05 -8.51 8.56
CA PHE A 188 10.46 -7.40 9.31
C PHE A 188 11.46 -6.29 9.63
N GLU A 189 12.70 -6.64 9.98
CA GLU A 189 13.75 -5.64 10.26
C GLU A 189 14.13 -4.86 9.00
N ALA A 190 14.25 -5.55 7.87
CA ALA A 190 14.51 -4.93 6.58
C ALA A 190 13.36 -4.00 6.14
N VAL A 191 12.11 -4.40 6.37
CA VAL A 191 10.92 -3.56 6.10
C VAL A 191 10.96 -2.28 6.94
N LEU A 192 11.24 -2.37 8.24
CA LEU A 192 11.35 -1.20 9.12
C LEU A 192 12.50 -0.28 8.72
N ALA A 193 13.65 -0.84 8.36
CA ALA A 193 14.78 -0.06 7.86
C ALA A 193 14.43 0.68 6.56
N ALA A 194 13.71 0.03 5.64
CA ALA A 194 13.23 0.63 4.40
C ALA A 194 12.24 1.78 4.65
N PHE A 195 11.30 1.64 5.61
CA PHE A 195 10.38 2.71 5.98
C PHE A 195 11.11 3.93 6.59
N ASN A 196 12.07 3.70 7.46
CA ASN A 196 12.89 4.78 8.01
C ASN A 196 13.70 5.48 6.92
N GLN A 197 14.30 4.74 5.98
CA GLN A 197 15.02 5.31 4.85
C GLN A 197 14.07 6.13 3.97
N ALA A 198 12.87 5.63 3.67
CA ALA A 198 11.86 6.34 2.88
C ALA A 198 11.43 7.66 3.56
N LYS A 199 11.18 7.63 4.87
CA LYS A 199 10.74 8.81 5.65
C LYS A 199 11.81 9.89 5.76
N THR A 200 13.09 9.53 5.67
CA THR A 200 14.23 10.46 5.80
C THR A 200 14.81 10.89 4.46
N HIS A 201 14.39 10.28 3.36
CA HIS A 201 14.82 10.68 2.03
C HIS A 201 14.21 12.03 1.65
N VAL A 202 15.01 12.92 1.04
CA VAL A 202 14.58 14.27 0.69
C VAL A 202 14.64 14.53 -0.81
N GLY A 203 13.72 15.36 -1.27
CA GLY A 203 13.70 15.89 -2.65
C GLY A 203 13.04 14.99 -3.69
N GLN A 204 12.67 13.76 -3.35
CA GLN A 204 12.00 12.83 -4.26
C GLN A 204 10.97 11.97 -3.51
N PRO A 205 9.84 11.61 -4.13
CA PRO A 205 8.97 10.56 -3.59
C PRO A 205 9.70 9.22 -3.58
N THR A 206 9.34 8.36 -2.62
CA THR A 206 9.98 7.04 -2.47
C THR A 206 9.01 5.91 -2.76
N ILE A 207 9.48 4.87 -3.44
CA ILE A 207 8.81 3.57 -3.56
C ILE A 207 9.62 2.50 -2.83
N VAL A 208 8.99 1.80 -1.90
CA VAL A 208 9.51 0.57 -1.28
C VAL A 208 8.94 -0.61 -2.06
N ILE A 209 9.80 -1.36 -2.73
CA ILE A 209 9.42 -2.54 -3.50
C ILE A 209 9.64 -3.76 -2.61
N ALA A 210 8.56 -4.25 -2.02
CA ALA A 210 8.58 -5.38 -1.11
C ALA A 210 8.30 -6.68 -1.87
N LYS A 211 9.32 -7.49 -2.06
CA LYS A 211 9.16 -8.82 -2.64
C LYS A 211 8.51 -9.75 -1.62
N THR A 212 7.36 -10.29 -1.97
CA THR A 212 6.53 -11.08 -1.04
C THR A 212 6.01 -12.35 -1.69
N VAL A 213 5.40 -13.20 -0.87
CA VAL A 213 4.69 -14.41 -1.28
C VAL A 213 3.23 -14.29 -0.85
N LYS A 214 2.30 -14.38 -1.81
CA LYS A 214 0.87 -14.41 -1.50
C LYS A 214 0.56 -15.64 -0.63
N GLY A 215 -0.25 -15.47 0.41
CA GLY A 215 -0.60 -16.56 1.33
C GLY A 215 0.49 -16.93 2.34
N LYS A 216 1.60 -16.19 2.41
CA LYS A 216 2.74 -16.47 3.31
C LYS A 216 2.32 -16.85 4.73
N GLY A 217 2.87 -17.94 5.23
CA GLY A 217 2.59 -18.48 6.58
C GLY A 217 1.40 -19.44 6.66
N ILE A 218 0.65 -19.64 5.54
CA ILE A 218 -0.46 -20.58 5.48
C ILE A 218 -0.20 -21.56 4.33
N SER A 219 0.21 -22.77 4.67
CA SER A 219 0.79 -23.74 3.73
C SER A 219 -0.09 -24.08 2.51
N TYR A 220 -1.42 -24.03 2.66
CA TYR A 220 -2.36 -24.28 1.57
C TYR A 220 -2.75 -23.02 0.77
N MET A 221 -2.22 -21.85 1.12
CA MET A 221 -2.47 -20.56 0.46
C MET A 221 -1.22 -19.96 -0.18
N GLU A 222 -0.03 -20.47 0.15
CA GLU A 222 1.20 -19.94 -0.42
C GLU A 222 1.27 -20.21 -1.93
N ASN A 223 1.38 -19.13 -2.71
CA ASN A 223 1.45 -19.17 -4.19
C ASN A 223 0.19 -19.72 -4.90
N ASP A 224 -0.97 -19.69 -4.25
CA ASP A 224 -2.24 -20.14 -4.83
C ASP A 224 -3.13 -18.95 -5.24
#